data_93deb30f013e6fd10db4f47c7e666435
#
_entry.id   93deb30f013e6fd10db4f47c7e666435
#
_cell.length_a   1.000
_cell.length_b   1.000
_cell.length_c   1.000
_cell.angle_alpha   90.00
_cell.angle_beta   90.00
_cell.angle_gamma   90.00
#
_symmetry.space_group_name_H-M   'P 1'
#
loop_
_entity.id
_entity.type
_entity.pdbx_description
1 polymer ?
#
loop_
_entity_poly.entity_id
_entity_poly.type
_entity_poly.pdbx_seq_one_letter_code
_entity_poly.pdbx_strand_id
1 'polypeptide(L)'
;MEKDRINDTEKSFLSGKKRMHKLKVLMKYAGISVFEYFPDSDRMVLYNEQLEEEKGIMPFLGQLGQICTIHPEDVQKMREFLLGQTLGTVELKLLKKGHYKRVLLDALQKEEGDRSVIGCIRDITEIRKREELLEDQARRDSMTGLYNHDTGKLLVNEYLREKRMDASSGLLMLDVDHFKNVNDVYGHLFGDEVLIGFSGFLQSFFRKEDILIRTGGDEFVVFLKEISREALEKKVSELVKRVGKLTFSKRDFVMSCSVGVCFLPGGLGDYSYEQLLEHAD
;
A
#
# COMPACT_ATOMS: atom_id res chain seq x y z
N MET A 1 19.49 30.40 -55.94
CA MET A 1 18.53 29.27 -55.81
C MET A 1 19.14 28.01 -55.17
N GLU A 2 20.33 27.54 -55.57
CA GLU A 2 20.94 26.33 -54.98
C GLU A 2 21.56 26.59 -53.59
N LYS A 3 22.17 27.75 -53.37
CA LYS A 3 22.70 28.14 -52.02
C LYS A 3 21.63 28.38 -50.97
N ASP A 4 20.46 28.83 -51.34
CA ASP A 4 19.36 29.08 -50.41
C ASP A 4 18.72 27.77 -49.97
N ARG A 5 18.62 26.75 -50.84
CA ARG A 5 18.13 25.41 -50.48
C ARG A 5 19.06 24.67 -49.50
N ILE A 6 20.36 24.79 -49.66
CA ILE A 6 21.36 24.18 -48.78
C ILE A 6 21.26 24.83 -47.38
N ASN A 7 21.10 26.14 -47.30
CA ASN A 7 20.98 26.86 -46.03
C ASN A 7 19.69 26.53 -45.27
N ASP A 8 18.58 26.32 -45.97
CA ASP A 8 17.30 25.90 -45.34
C ASP A 8 17.33 24.46 -44.87
N THR A 9 18.00 23.55 -45.56
CA THR A 9 18.18 22.15 -45.18
C THR A 9 19.09 22.04 -43.94
N GLU A 10 20.19 22.80 -43.90
CA GLU A 10 21.06 22.86 -42.70
C GLU A 10 20.36 23.46 -41.48
N LYS A 11 19.58 24.52 -41.65
CA LYS A 11 18.79 25.12 -40.56
C LYS A 11 17.72 24.15 -40.04
N SER A 12 17.05 23.42 -40.93
CA SER A 12 16.07 22.38 -40.57
C SER A 12 16.74 21.23 -39.81
N PHE A 13 17.90 20.76 -40.28
CA PHE A 13 18.68 19.69 -39.62
C PHE A 13 19.20 20.11 -38.25
N LEU A 14 19.72 21.33 -38.10
CA LEU A 14 20.15 21.88 -36.80
C LEU A 14 18.96 22.08 -35.84
N SER A 15 17.81 22.49 -36.35
CA SER A 15 16.58 22.60 -35.59
C SER A 15 16.11 21.22 -35.09
N GLY A 16 16.16 20.18 -35.92
CA GLY A 16 15.84 18.80 -35.59
C GLY A 16 16.77 18.24 -34.50
N LYS A 17 18.09 18.43 -34.64
CA LYS A 17 19.07 18.04 -33.62
C LYS A 17 18.83 18.70 -32.25
N LYS A 18 18.50 20.00 -32.23
CA LYS A 18 18.19 20.74 -31.00
C LYS A 18 16.90 20.24 -30.35
N ARG A 19 15.86 19.92 -31.12
CA ARG A 19 14.61 19.33 -30.61
C ARG A 19 14.86 17.95 -30.04
N MET A 20 15.61 17.09 -30.74
CA MET A 20 15.97 15.77 -30.28
C MET A 20 16.77 15.82 -28.97
N HIS A 21 17.76 16.72 -28.87
CA HIS A 21 18.51 16.90 -27.61
C HIS A 21 17.60 17.31 -26.43
N LYS A 22 16.67 18.24 -26.63
CA LYS A 22 15.70 18.61 -25.58
C LYS A 22 14.84 17.44 -25.17
N LEU A 23 14.36 16.63 -26.12
CA LEU A 23 13.56 15.45 -25.81
C LEU A 23 14.33 14.44 -24.98
N LYS A 24 15.59 14.15 -25.32
CA LYS A 24 16.48 13.26 -24.58
C LYS A 24 16.67 13.74 -23.12
N VAL A 25 16.90 15.03 -22.93
CA VAL A 25 17.04 15.63 -21.60
C VAL A 25 15.74 15.47 -20.80
N LEU A 26 14.59 15.72 -21.41
CA LEU A 26 13.29 15.55 -20.74
C LEU A 26 13.03 14.09 -20.33
N MET A 27 13.31 13.14 -21.21
CA MET A 27 13.16 11.70 -20.94
C MET A 27 14.05 11.28 -19.76
N LYS A 28 15.30 11.74 -19.73
CA LYS A 28 16.22 11.48 -18.62
C LYS A 28 15.69 12.04 -17.30
N TYR A 29 15.25 13.29 -17.27
CA TYR A 29 14.67 13.91 -16.08
C TYR A 29 13.37 13.21 -15.62
N ALA A 30 12.56 12.76 -16.57
CA ALA A 30 11.32 12.04 -16.29
C ALA A 30 11.54 10.56 -15.90
N GLY A 31 12.79 10.04 -15.99
CA GLY A 31 13.09 8.64 -15.71
C GLY A 31 12.41 7.67 -16.68
N ILE A 32 12.24 8.10 -17.95
CA ILE A 32 11.55 7.34 -18.99
C ILE A 32 12.58 6.65 -19.87
N SER A 33 12.44 5.32 -20.05
CA SER A 33 13.12 4.53 -21.06
C SER A 33 12.15 4.19 -22.18
N VAL A 34 12.65 4.09 -23.42
CA VAL A 34 11.83 3.70 -24.59
C VAL A 34 12.14 2.26 -24.93
N PHE A 35 11.12 1.55 -25.37
CA PHE A 35 11.27 0.22 -25.96
C PHE A 35 10.51 0.12 -27.27
N GLU A 36 10.92 -0.84 -28.09
CA GLU A 36 10.23 -1.24 -29.30
C GLU A 36 10.17 -2.76 -29.38
N TYR A 37 8.99 -3.31 -29.59
CA TYR A 37 8.78 -4.72 -29.77
C TYR A 37 8.33 -5.03 -31.18
N PHE A 38 9.01 -5.95 -31.84
CA PHE A 38 8.76 -6.42 -33.21
C PHE A 38 8.11 -7.79 -33.16
N PRO A 39 6.77 -7.91 -33.34
CA PRO A 39 6.06 -9.19 -33.23
C PRO A 39 6.53 -10.24 -34.26
N ASP A 40 6.83 -9.82 -35.48
CA ASP A 40 7.22 -10.70 -36.58
C ASP A 40 8.55 -11.45 -36.33
N SER A 41 9.46 -10.83 -35.57
CA SER A 41 10.76 -11.42 -35.22
C SER A 41 10.88 -11.79 -33.74
N ASP A 42 9.82 -11.55 -32.93
CA ASP A 42 9.83 -11.72 -31.47
C ASP A 42 11.03 -11.00 -30.80
N ARG A 43 11.34 -9.80 -31.27
CA ARG A 43 12.49 -9.00 -30.83
C ARG A 43 12.03 -7.81 -30.00
N MET A 44 12.58 -7.67 -28.78
CA MET A 44 12.44 -6.48 -27.94
C MET A 44 13.72 -5.67 -27.99
N VAL A 45 13.61 -4.38 -28.27
CA VAL A 45 14.72 -3.42 -28.26
C VAL A 45 14.48 -2.41 -27.14
N LEU A 46 15.51 -2.19 -26.34
CA LEU A 46 15.54 -1.12 -25.34
C LEU A 46 16.49 -0.03 -25.82
N TYR A 47 16.05 1.20 -25.74
CA TYR A 47 16.83 2.37 -26.15
C TYR A 47 17.42 3.09 -24.93
N ASN A 48 18.70 3.50 -25.07
CA ASN A 48 19.39 4.29 -24.05
C ASN A 48 18.88 5.76 -24.06
N GLU A 49 19.48 6.58 -23.19
CA GLU A 49 19.16 8.02 -23.08
C GLU A 49 19.47 8.81 -24.36
N GLN A 50 20.32 8.28 -25.24
CA GLN A 50 20.64 8.83 -26.56
C GLN A 50 19.71 8.34 -27.67
N LEU A 51 18.70 7.52 -27.33
CA LEU A 51 17.84 6.82 -28.29
C LEU A 51 18.61 5.93 -29.25
N GLU A 52 19.73 5.38 -28.79
CA GLU A 52 20.49 4.34 -29.48
C GLU A 52 20.11 2.99 -28.91
N GLU A 53 20.15 1.95 -29.73
CA GLU A 53 19.88 0.58 -29.27
C GLU A 53 20.89 0.19 -28.19
N GLU A 54 20.40 0.01 -26.95
CA GLU A 54 21.23 -0.41 -25.82
C GLU A 54 21.24 -1.94 -25.72
N LYS A 55 20.10 -2.58 -25.90
CA LYS A 55 19.93 -4.02 -25.73
C LYS A 55 18.80 -4.54 -26.58
N GLY A 56 19.10 -5.52 -27.44
CA GLY A 56 18.12 -6.33 -28.16
C GLY A 56 17.98 -7.71 -27.49
N ILE A 57 16.76 -8.18 -27.33
CA ILE A 57 16.44 -9.51 -26.78
C ILE A 57 15.58 -10.26 -27.81
N MET A 58 16.05 -11.46 -28.22
CA MET A 58 15.36 -12.31 -29.19
C MET A 58 15.64 -13.80 -28.90
N PRO A 59 14.64 -14.69 -28.88
CA PRO A 59 13.20 -14.39 -28.88
C PRO A 59 12.77 -13.80 -27.55
N PHE A 60 11.93 -12.79 -27.51
CA PHE A 60 11.52 -12.13 -26.25
C PHE A 60 10.34 -12.84 -25.59
N LEU A 61 9.21 -12.97 -26.28
CA LEU A 61 8.03 -13.68 -25.75
C LEU A 61 8.28 -15.15 -25.53
N GLY A 62 9.11 -15.78 -26.40
CA GLY A 62 9.50 -17.18 -26.27
C GLY A 62 10.30 -17.49 -25.00
N GLN A 63 11.04 -16.52 -24.47
CA GLN A 63 11.86 -16.65 -23.25
C GLN A 63 11.28 -15.88 -22.05
N LEU A 64 10.10 -15.31 -22.17
CA LEU A 64 9.56 -14.38 -21.17
C LEU A 64 9.54 -14.95 -19.76
N GLY A 65 9.18 -16.23 -19.60
CA GLY A 65 9.19 -16.92 -18.30
C GLY A 65 10.59 -17.31 -17.80
N GLN A 66 11.62 -17.23 -18.66
CA GLN A 66 13.02 -17.55 -18.34
C GLN A 66 13.87 -16.28 -18.13
N ILE A 67 13.36 -15.13 -18.56
CA ILE A 67 14.00 -13.85 -18.35
C ILE A 67 13.83 -13.45 -16.89
N CYS A 68 14.86 -13.64 -16.08
CA CYS A 68 14.88 -13.32 -14.64
C CYS A 68 14.62 -11.84 -14.30
N THR A 69 14.29 -11.01 -15.29
CA THR A 69 14.03 -9.57 -15.10
C THR A 69 12.56 -9.22 -14.85
N ILE A 70 11.63 -10.15 -15.12
CA ILE A 70 10.18 -9.93 -14.91
C ILE A 70 9.73 -10.83 -13.76
N HIS A 71 8.92 -10.28 -12.85
CA HIS A 71 8.34 -11.09 -11.78
C HIS A 71 7.43 -12.17 -12.36
N PRO A 72 7.46 -13.42 -11.86
CA PRO A 72 6.67 -14.53 -12.40
C PRO A 72 5.18 -14.24 -12.55
N GLU A 73 4.59 -13.52 -11.58
CA GLU A 73 3.18 -13.10 -11.60
C GLU A 73 2.83 -12.14 -12.74
N ASP A 74 3.81 -11.40 -13.27
CA ASP A 74 3.60 -10.36 -14.28
C ASP A 74 3.94 -10.82 -15.70
N VAL A 75 4.44 -12.06 -15.85
CA VAL A 75 4.80 -12.62 -17.18
C VAL A 75 3.59 -12.64 -18.12
N GLN A 76 2.43 -13.06 -17.63
CA GLN A 76 1.23 -13.11 -18.45
C GLN A 76 0.72 -11.71 -18.82
N LYS A 77 0.76 -10.75 -17.89
CA LYS A 77 0.41 -9.34 -18.15
C LYS A 77 1.28 -8.73 -19.24
N MET A 78 2.59 -8.98 -19.19
CA MET A 78 3.53 -8.49 -20.21
C MET A 78 3.23 -9.08 -21.59
N ARG A 79 2.90 -10.38 -21.65
CA ARG A 79 2.53 -11.07 -22.90
C ARG A 79 1.28 -10.45 -23.51
N GLU A 80 0.21 -10.30 -22.73
CA GLU A 80 -1.06 -9.72 -23.17
C GLU A 80 -0.92 -8.28 -23.65
N PHE A 81 -0.10 -7.50 -22.95
CA PHE A 81 0.22 -6.13 -23.32
C PHE A 81 0.92 -6.04 -24.69
N LEU A 82 1.99 -6.82 -24.90
CA LEU A 82 2.75 -6.81 -26.18
C LEU A 82 1.97 -7.37 -27.35
N LEU A 83 1.04 -8.31 -27.12
CA LEU A 83 0.16 -8.84 -28.16
C LEU A 83 -1.05 -7.94 -28.43
N GLY A 84 -1.17 -6.82 -27.75
CA GLY A 84 -2.27 -5.86 -27.90
C GLY A 84 -3.62 -6.35 -27.37
N GLN A 85 -3.60 -7.35 -26.50
CA GLN A 85 -4.80 -7.87 -25.83
C GLN A 85 -5.22 -6.96 -24.65
N THR A 86 -4.27 -6.23 -24.10
CA THR A 86 -4.50 -5.19 -23.08
C THR A 86 -4.19 -3.84 -23.68
N LEU A 87 -5.18 -2.92 -23.67
CA LEU A 87 -5.02 -1.56 -24.18
C LEU A 87 -4.52 -0.62 -23.07
N GLY A 88 -3.65 0.31 -23.44
CA GLY A 88 -3.20 1.40 -22.58
C GLY A 88 -1.96 1.07 -21.76
N THR A 89 -2.07 1.13 -20.45
CA THR A 89 -0.95 1.08 -19.51
C THR A 89 -0.94 -0.22 -18.72
N VAL A 90 0.24 -0.82 -18.49
CA VAL A 90 0.41 -1.98 -17.62
C VAL A 90 1.48 -1.72 -16.56
N GLU A 91 1.19 -2.10 -15.32
CA GLU A 91 2.14 -2.07 -14.21
C GLU A 91 2.75 -3.46 -14.01
N LEU A 92 4.09 -3.50 -13.96
CA LEU A 92 4.87 -4.73 -13.82
C LEU A 92 5.96 -4.56 -12.75
N LYS A 93 6.42 -5.68 -12.20
CA LYS A 93 7.60 -5.75 -11.33
C LYS A 93 8.79 -6.26 -12.15
N LEU A 94 9.81 -5.42 -12.32
CA LEU A 94 11.06 -5.78 -12.98
C LEU A 94 12.21 -5.92 -11.99
N LEU A 95 12.99 -6.99 -12.09
CA LEU A 95 14.21 -7.18 -11.29
C LEU A 95 15.34 -6.32 -11.85
N LYS A 96 15.84 -5.37 -11.05
CA LYS A 96 16.98 -4.54 -11.39
C LYS A 96 17.98 -4.51 -10.23
N LYS A 97 19.22 -4.90 -10.47
CA LYS A 97 20.29 -4.94 -9.45
C LYS A 97 19.90 -5.72 -8.18
N GLY A 98 19.22 -6.86 -8.34
CA GLY A 98 18.82 -7.74 -7.23
C GLY A 98 17.54 -7.34 -6.47
N HIS A 99 16.88 -6.25 -6.87
CA HIS A 99 15.62 -5.80 -6.27
C HIS A 99 14.54 -5.62 -7.32
N TYR A 100 13.30 -5.95 -6.98
CA TYR A 100 12.16 -5.67 -7.84
C TYR A 100 11.82 -4.18 -7.79
N LYS A 101 11.67 -3.60 -8.99
CA LYS A 101 11.16 -2.24 -9.21
C LYS A 101 9.79 -2.32 -9.83
N ARG A 102 8.89 -1.45 -9.40
CA ARG A 102 7.60 -1.28 -10.06
C ARG A 102 7.77 -0.34 -11.25
N VAL A 103 7.37 -0.79 -12.40
CA VAL A 103 7.44 -0.02 -13.64
C VAL A 103 6.08 0.07 -14.30
N LEU A 104 5.83 1.19 -14.91
CA LEU A 104 4.67 1.44 -15.75
C LEU A 104 5.12 1.38 -17.20
N LEU A 105 4.46 0.52 -17.99
CA LEU A 105 4.66 0.45 -19.43
C LEU A 105 3.44 1.07 -20.11
N ASP A 106 3.69 2.03 -21.01
CA ASP A 106 2.68 2.65 -21.84
C ASP A 106 2.99 2.33 -23.30
N ALA A 107 2.03 1.73 -24.03
CA ALA A 107 2.15 1.59 -25.48
C ALA A 107 1.73 2.88 -26.17
N LEU A 108 2.59 3.40 -27.03
CA LEU A 108 2.29 4.54 -27.88
C LEU A 108 1.50 4.07 -29.12
N GLN A 109 0.63 4.94 -29.62
CA GLN A 109 -0.17 4.64 -30.81
C GLN A 109 0.72 4.37 -32.02
N LYS A 110 0.37 3.32 -32.77
CA LYS A 110 1.08 2.93 -34.00
C LYS A 110 0.74 3.88 -35.16
N GLU A 111 1.70 4.12 -36.02
CA GLU A 111 1.41 4.62 -37.36
C GLU A 111 0.76 3.50 -38.22
N GLU A 112 -0.15 3.87 -39.14
CA GLU A 112 -0.80 2.89 -40.03
C GLU A 112 0.24 2.15 -40.85
N GLY A 113 0.31 0.82 -40.72
CA GLY A 113 1.19 -0.07 -41.48
C GLY A 113 2.40 -0.62 -40.72
N ASP A 114 2.77 -0.08 -39.56
CA ASP A 114 3.82 -0.63 -38.72
C ASP A 114 3.26 -1.64 -37.73
N ARG A 115 3.83 -2.85 -37.65
CA ARG A 115 3.47 -3.90 -36.72
C ARG A 115 4.24 -3.87 -35.43
N SER A 116 5.23 -2.97 -35.29
CA SER A 116 5.98 -2.84 -34.04
C SER A 116 5.12 -2.20 -32.92
N VAL A 117 5.44 -2.48 -31.68
CA VAL A 117 4.85 -1.85 -30.50
C VAL A 117 5.91 -0.94 -29.89
N ILE A 118 5.76 0.35 -30.07
CA ILE A 118 6.62 1.35 -29.44
C ILE A 118 5.98 1.77 -28.11
N GLY A 119 6.78 1.87 -27.08
CA GLY A 119 6.28 2.28 -25.78
C GLY A 119 7.36 2.90 -24.88
N CYS A 120 6.91 3.35 -23.74
CA CYS A 120 7.81 3.85 -22.71
C CYS A 120 7.68 3.03 -21.41
N ILE A 121 8.79 2.98 -20.69
CA ILE A 121 8.90 2.36 -19.35
C ILE A 121 9.25 3.45 -18.37
N ARG A 122 8.45 3.60 -17.33
CA ARG A 122 8.68 4.54 -16.24
C ARG A 122 8.86 3.78 -14.92
N ASP A 123 9.93 4.06 -14.20
CA ASP A 123 10.10 3.57 -12.82
C ASP A 123 9.15 4.34 -11.88
N ILE A 124 8.17 3.63 -11.33
CA ILE A 124 7.17 4.20 -10.39
C ILE A 124 7.37 3.70 -8.96
N THR A 125 8.50 3.08 -8.67
CA THR A 125 8.76 2.43 -7.38
C THR A 125 8.62 3.42 -6.22
N GLU A 126 9.23 4.59 -6.32
CA GLU A 126 9.17 5.59 -5.26
C GLU A 126 7.79 6.26 -5.14
N ILE A 127 7.09 6.41 -6.27
CA ILE A 127 5.72 6.92 -6.29
C ILE A 127 4.82 5.95 -5.52
N ARG A 128 4.88 4.66 -5.84
CA ARG A 128 4.06 3.63 -5.18
C ARG A 128 4.37 3.47 -3.70
N LYS A 129 5.64 3.50 -3.33
CA LYS A 129 6.03 3.48 -1.91
C LYS A 129 5.45 4.66 -1.14
N ARG A 130 5.45 5.85 -1.76
CA ARG A 130 4.90 7.05 -1.13
C ARG A 130 3.38 6.99 -1.02
N GLU A 131 2.70 6.48 -2.04
CA GLU A 131 1.25 6.23 -2.00
C GLU A 131 0.89 5.25 -0.89
N GLU A 132 1.57 4.08 -0.82
CA GLU A 132 1.39 3.08 0.24
C GLU A 132 1.62 3.66 1.64
N LEU A 133 2.66 4.49 1.80
CA LEU A 133 2.94 5.16 3.08
C LEU A 133 1.83 6.14 3.45
N LEU A 134 1.37 6.96 2.49
CA LEU A 134 0.27 7.92 2.73
C LEU A 134 -1.04 7.21 3.04
N GLU A 135 -1.33 6.10 2.35
CA GLU A 135 -2.48 5.26 2.64
C GLU A 135 -2.42 4.66 4.04
N ASP A 136 -1.25 4.12 4.46
CA ASP A 136 -1.09 3.59 5.81
C ASP A 136 -1.23 4.69 6.88
N GLN A 137 -0.66 5.87 6.64
CA GLN A 137 -0.85 7.03 7.51
C GLN A 137 -2.31 7.48 7.60
N ALA A 138 -3.04 7.49 6.47
CA ALA A 138 -4.46 7.84 6.46
C ALA A 138 -5.35 6.82 7.18
N ARG A 139 -4.89 5.57 7.32
CA ARG A 139 -5.61 4.48 7.99
C ARG A 139 -5.39 4.45 9.50
N ARG A 140 -4.41 5.17 10.03
CA ARG A 140 -4.02 5.11 11.43
C ARG A 140 -4.32 6.39 12.18
N ASP A 141 -4.54 6.25 13.48
CA ASP A 141 -4.48 7.38 14.41
C ASP A 141 -3.03 7.86 14.54
N SER A 142 -2.80 9.13 14.29
CA SER A 142 -1.46 9.72 14.21
C SER A 142 -0.70 9.72 15.53
N MET A 143 -1.39 9.68 16.66
CA MET A 143 -0.79 9.66 18.00
C MET A 143 -0.40 8.24 18.43
N THR A 144 -1.28 7.28 18.22
CA THR A 144 -1.16 5.94 18.79
C THR A 144 -0.66 4.88 17.80
N GLY A 145 -0.76 5.15 16.49
CA GLY A 145 -0.41 4.20 15.44
C GLY A 145 -1.39 3.03 15.30
N LEU A 146 -2.47 2.97 16.09
CA LEU A 146 -3.57 2.03 15.91
C LEU A 146 -4.40 2.41 14.68
N TYR A 147 -5.29 1.54 14.22
CA TYR A 147 -6.25 1.95 13.20
C TYR A 147 -7.14 3.08 13.71
N ASN A 148 -7.44 4.05 12.87
CA ASN A 148 -8.46 5.04 13.17
C ASN A 148 -9.86 4.43 13.09
N HIS A 149 -10.87 5.15 13.57
CA HIS A 149 -12.26 4.69 13.64
C HIS A 149 -12.77 4.16 12.29
N ASP A 150 -12.61 4.94 11.22
CA ASP A 150 -13.17 4.60 9.89
C ASP A 150 -12.51 3.35 9.31
N THR A 151 -11.20 3.23 9.42
CA THR A 151 -10.47 2.05 8.96
C THR A 151 -10.82 0.83 9.80
N GLY A 152 -10.89 0.98 11.12
CA GLY A 152 -11.28 -0.10 12.01
C GLY A 152 -12.65 -0.66 11.69
N LYS A 153 -13.64 0.22 11.54
CA LYS A 153 -15.00 -0.13 11.11
C LYS A 153 -15.01 -0.88 9.78
N LEU A 154 -14.25 -0.38 8.78
CA LEU A 154 -14.13 -1.04 7.48
C LEU A 154 -13.59 -2.47 7.62
N LEU A 155 -12.44 -2.63 8.31
CA LEU A 155 -11.77 -3.91 8.46
C LEU A 155 -12.59 -4.95 9.24
N VAL A 156 -13.32 -4.51 10.29
CA VAL A 156 -14.22 -5.39 11.04
C VAL A 156 -15.38 -5.84 10.17
N ASN A 157 -16.03 -4.92 9.44
CA ASN A 157 -17.13 -5.26 8.56
C ASN A 157 -16.71 -6.16 7.38
N GLU A 158 -15.51 -5.98 6.83
CA GLU A 158 -14.94 -6.89 5.83
C GLU A 158 -14.76 -8.30 6.41
N TYR A 159 -14.12 -8.41 7.57
CA TYR A 159 -13.95 -9.69 8.23
C TYR A 159 -15.28 -10.38 8.55
N LEU A 160 -16.28 -9.65 9.04
CA LEU A 160 -17.60 -10.21 9.36
C LEU A 160 -18.33 -10.76 8.15
N ARG A 161 -18.12 -10.16 6.96
CA ARG A 161 -18.69 -10.66 5.68
C ARG A 161 -17.97 -11.89 5.14
N GLU A 162 -16.64 -11.98 5.36
CA GLU A 162 -15.79 -13.03 4.76
C GLU A 162 -15.50 -14.20 5.71
N LYS A 163 -15.78 -14.03 7.03
CA LYS A 163 -15.49 -15.06 8.03
C LYS A 163 -16.23 -16.36 7.73
N ARG A 164 -15.60 -17.47 8.13
CA ARG A 164 -16.28 -18.77 8.13
C ARG A 164 -17.52 -18.75 9.02
N MET A 165 -18.57 -19.44 8.62
CA MET A 165 -19.83 -19.45 9.35
C MET A 165 -19.71 -19.96 10.80
N ASP A 166 -18.74 -20.85 11.05
CA ASP A 166 -18.46 -21.42 12.37
C ASP A 166 -17.46 -20.58 13.22
N ALA A 167 -16.86 -19.52 12.64
CA ALA A 167 -15.90 -18.71 13.35
C ALA A 167 -16.56 -17.75 14.35
N SER A 168 -16.20 -17.91 15.62
CA SER A 168 -16.59 -16.97 16.69
C SER A 168 -15.60 -15.80 16.77
N SER A 169 -16.08 -14.66 17.27
CA SER A 169 -15.29 -13.43 17.40
C SER A 169 -15.63 -12.71 18.70
N GLY A 170 -14.81 -11.76 19.11
CA GLY A 170 -15.07 -10.92 20.26
C GLY A 170 -14.77 -9.46 19.94
N LEU A 171 -15.54 -8.53 20.52
CA LEU A 171 -15.25 -7.12 20.49
C LEU A 171 -15.10 -6.61 21.93
N LEU A 172 -14.04 -5.87 22.18
CA LEU A 172 -13.81 -5.15 23.43
C LEU A 172 -13.90 -3.66 23.14
N MET A 173 -14.69 -2.95 23.93
CA MET A 173 -14.70 -1.49 24.02
C MET A 173 -13.95 -1.10 25.28
N LEU A 174 -12.97 -0.22 25.17
CA LEU A 174 -12.06 0.13 26.24
C LEU A 174 -12.06 1.66 26.39
N ASP A 175 -12.22 2.12 27.62
CA ASP A 175 -12.19 3.54 27.99
C ASP A 175 -11.18 3.74 29.12
N VAL A 176 -10.32 4.75 29.02
CA VAL A 176 -9.33 5.07 30.07
C VAL A 176 -10.02 5.82 31.20
N ASP A 177 -10.15 5.19 32.33
CA ASP A 177 -10.87 5.74 33.47
C ASP A 177 -10.30 7.10 33.89
N HIS A 178 -11.20 8.07 34.08
CA HIS A 178 -10.87 9.43 34.52
C HIS A 178 -9.83 10.17 33.69
N PHE A 179 -9.73 9.90 32.39
CA PHE A 179 -8.70 10.48 31.52
C PHE A 179 -8.71 12.02 31.51
N LYS A 180 -9.89 12.63 31.59
CA LYS A 180 -9.98 14.09 31.74
C LYS A 180 -9.23 14.57 32.99
N ASN A 181 -9.37 13.84 34.10
CA ASN A 181 -8.68 14.18 35.34
C ASN A 181 -7.16 14.03 35.25
N VAL A 182 -6.71 13.06 34.44
CA VAL A 182 -5.29 12.89 34.11
C VAL A 182 -4.75 14.14 33.43
N ASN A 183 -5.46 14.65 32.43
CA ASN A 183 -5.10 15.90 31.72
C ASN A 183 -5.13 17.12 32.64
N ASP A 184 -6.16 17.23 33.50
CA ASP A 184 -6.34 18.38 34.38
C ASP A 184 -5.25 18.44 35.48
N VAL A 185 -4.79 17.28 35.98
CA VAL A 185 -3.78 17.19 37.06
C VAL A 185 -2.35 17.20 36.55
N TYR A 186 -2.07 16.45 35.47
CA TYR A 186 -0.71 16.21 34.98
C TYR A 186 -0.39 16.93 33.67
N GLY A 187 -1.39 17.53 33.03
CA GLY A 187 -1.27 18.22 31.74
C GLY A 187 -1.41 17.29 30.55
N HIS A 188 -1.75 17.88 29.40
CA HIS A 188 -2.04 17.14 28.15
C HIS A 188 -0.86 16.29 27.66
N LEU A 189 0.39 16.75 27.82
CA LEU A 189 1.57 15.96 27.41
C LEU A 189 1.68 14.64 28.17
N PHE A 190 1.29 14.60 29.43
CA PHE A 190 1.24 13.36 30.18
C PHE A 190 0.05 12.49 29.77
N GLY A 191 -1.11 13.10 29.48
CA GLY A 191 -2.25 12.39 28.89
C GLY A 191 -1.88 11.70 27.58
N ASP A 192 -1.14 12.41 26.70
CA ASP A 192 -0.63 11.81 25.45
C ASP A 192 0.31 10.64 25.73
N GLU A 193 1.22 10.75 26.71
CA GLU A 193 2.09 9.65 27.16
C GLU A 193 1.27 8.43 27.61
N VAL A 194 0.18 8.65 28.35
CA VAL A 194 -0.71 7.58 28.81
C VAL A 194 -1.38 6.87 27.63
N LEU A 195 -1.93 7.63 26.68
CA LEU A 195 -2.58 7.05 25.49
C LEU A 195 -1.59 6.29 24.59
N ILE A 196 -0.39 6.83 24.38
CA ILE A 196 0.68 6.17 23.62
C ILE A 196 1.14 4.89 24.33
N GLY A 197 1.37 4.97 25.64
CA GLY A 197 1.77 3.82 26.44
C GLY A 197 0.72 2.71 26.46
N PHE A 198 -0.55 3.09 26.60
CA PHE A 198 -1.67 2.14 26.57
C PHE A 198 -1.81 1.47 25.18
N SER A 199 -1.72 2.23 24.10
CA SER A 199 -1.74 1.66 22.76
C SER A 199 -0.57 0.72 22.49
N GLY A 200 0.64 1.06 22.93
CA GLY A 200 1.79 0.17 22.84
C GLY A 200 1.60 -1.13 23.64
N PHE A 201 0.98 -1.03 24.83
CA PHE A 201 0.57 -2.20 25.59
C PHE A 201 -0.44 -3.05 24.82
N LEU A 202 -1.51 -2.47 24.27
CA LEU A 202 -2.50 -3.20 23.49
C LEU A 202 -1.86 -3.93 22.30
N GLN A 203 -0.98 -3.26 21.55
CA GLN A 203 -0.24 -3.87 20.42
C GLN A 203 0.62 -5.07 20.84
N SER A 204 1.21 -5.03 22.04
CA SER A 204 2.03 -6.13 22.57
C SER A 204 1.20 -7.27 23.18
N PHE A 205 -0.02 -6.97 23.64
CA PHE A 205 -0.90 -7.90 24.35
C PHE A 205 -1.79 -8.71 23.40
N PHE A 206 -2.24 -8.11 22.30
CA PHE A 206 -3.09 -8.75 21.30
C PHE A 206 -2.27 -9.32 20.15
N ARG A 207 -2.88 -10.20 19.34
CA ARG A 207 -2.24 -10.81 18.19
C ARG A 207 -2.18 -9.83 17.03
N LYS A 208 -1.28 -10.06 16.08
CA LYS A 208 -1.16 -9.24 14.88
C LYS A 208 -2.41 -9.30 13.98
N GLU A 209 -3.15 -10.40 14.05
CA GLU A 209 -4.39 -10.64 13.30
C GLU A 209 -5.59 -9.90 13.88
N ASP A 210 -5.54 -9.55 15.19
CA ASP A 210 -6.58 -8.79 15.86
C ASP A 210 -6.59 -7.34 15.36
N ILE A 211 -7.76 -6.70 15.34
CA ILE A 211 -7.90 -5.33 14.86
C ILE A 211 -7.98 -4.39 16.06
N LEU A 212 -6.98 -3.53 16.21
CA LEU A 212 -6.88 -2.57 17.28
C LEU A 212 -7.16 -1.17 16.75
N ILE A 213 -8.12 -0.50 17.36
CA ILE A 213 -8.70 0.76 16.89
C ILE A 213 -8.66 1.79 18.01
N ARG A 214 -8.36 3.04 17.69
CA ARG A 214 -8.69 4.18 18.52
C ARG A 214 -9.85 4.92 17.90
N THR A 215 -10.98 5.00 18.62
CA THR A 215 -12.21 5.63 18.12
C THR A 215 -12.18 7.14 18.28
N GLY A 216 -11.50 7.63 19.33
CA GLY A 216 -11.30 9.04 19.61
C GLY A 216 -11.01 9.27 21.10
N GLY A 217 -10.40 10.38 21.44
CA GLY A 217 -10.13 10.70 22.84
C GLY A 217 -9.37 9.59 23.57
N ASP A 218 -10.01 9.03 24.57
CA ASP A 218 -9.57 7.96 25.47
C ASP A 218 -10.21 6.59 25.17
N GLU A 219 -10.98 6.49 24.09
CA GLU A 219 -11.71 5.29 23.70
C GLU A 219 -10.95 4.44 22.70
N PHE A 220 -10.90 3.13 22.96
CA PHE A 220 -10.27 2.13 22.11
C PHE A 220 -11.21 0.95 21.88
N VAL A 221 -11.08 0.33 20.72
CA VAL A 221 -11.79 -0.90 20.38
C VAL A 221 -10.80 -1.97 19.95
N VAL A 222 -11.00 -3.18 20.41
CA VAL A 222 -10.24 -4.35 19.98
C VAL A 222 -11.21 -5.40 19.46
N PHE A 223 -11.04 -5.78 18.20
CA PHE A 223 -11.78 -6.87 17.60
C PHE A 223 -10.90 -8.11 17.48
N LEU A 224 -11.30 -9.19 18.15
CA LEU A 224 -10.59 -10.46 18.21
C LEU A 224 -11.20 -11.45 17.23
N LYS A 225 -10.37 -11.94 16.34
CA LYS A 225 -10.74 -12.95 15.35
C LYS A 225 -10.59 -14.35 15.93
N GLU A 226 -11.50 -15.25 15.57
CA GLU A 226 -11.43 -16.67 15.90
C GLU A 226 -11.09 -16.95 17.39
N ILE A 227 -11.94 -16.46 18.28
CA ILE A 227 -11.76 -16.62 19.72
C ILE A 227 -12.97 -17.31 20.37
N SER A 228 -12.73 -18.27 21.28
CA SER A 228 -13.81 -18.84 22.09
C SER A 228 -14.21 -17.90 23.22
N ARG A 229 -15.42 -18.10 23.77
CA ARG A 229 -15.92 -17.30 24.90
C ARG A 229 -14.98 -17.37 26.10
N GLU A 230 -14.54 -18.58 26.47
CA GLU A 230 -13.65 -18.81 27.60
C GLU A 230 -12.29 -18.13 27.42
N ALA A 231 -11.75 -18.17 26.20
CA ALA A 231 -10.50 -17.49 25.88
C ALA A 231 -10.64 -15.96 25.93
N LEU A 232 -11.79 -15.44 25.48
CA LEU A 232 -12.11 -14.02 25.54
C LEU A 232 -12.18 -13.55 26.99
N GLU A 233 -12.97 -14.22 27.85
CA GLU A 233 -13.12 -13.90 29.26
C GLU A 233 -11.78 -13.92 30.02
N LYS A 234 -10.97 -14.95 29.77
CA LYS A 234 -9.60 -15.03 30.31
C LYS A 234 -8.74 -13.86 29.85
N LYS A 235 -8.81 -13.52 28.57
CA LYS A 235 -8.00 -12.42 27.99
C LYS A 235 -8.41 -11.07 28.57
N VAL A 236 -9.70 -10.80 28.76
CA VAL A 236 -10.21 -9.59 29.40
C VAL A 236 -9.73 -9.51 30.85
N SER A 237 -9.87 -10.61 31.64
CA SER A 237 -9.39 -10.65 33.03
C SER A 237 -7.88 -10.37 33.13
N GLU A 238 -7.08 -10.89 32.21
CA GLU A 238 -5.63 -10.65 32.15
C GLU A 238 -5.30 -9.23 31.75
N LEU A 239 -6.02 -8.67 30.77
CA LEU A 239 -5.86 -7.29 30.32
C LEU A 239 -6.04 -6.31 31.47
N VAL A 240 -7.17 -6.36 32.17
CA VAL A 240 -7.46 -5.45 33.30
C VAL A 240 -6.38 -5.55 34.40
N LYS A 241 -5.90 -6.75 34.70
CA LYS A 241 -4.82 -6.96 35.70
C LYS A 241 -3.48 -6.36 35.25
N ARG A 242 -3.20 -6.37 33.94
CA ARG A 242 -1.92 -5.85 33.39
C ARG A 242 -1.95 -4.34 33.20
N VAL A 243 -3.10 -3.76 32.87
CA VAL A 243 -3.24 -2.30 32.70
C VAL A 243 -2.82 -1.58 34.01
N GLY A 244 -3.27 -2.04 35.17
CA GLY A 244 -2.89 -1.46 36.46
C GLY A 244 -1.41 -1.60 36.83
N LYS A 245 -0.60 -2.29 35.99
CA LYS A 245 0.85 -2.44 36.18
C LYS A 245 1.69 -1.63 35.16
N LEU A 246 1.02 -0.89 34.29
CA LEU A 246 1.72 -0.02 33.35
C LEU A 246 2.43 1.09 34.12
N THR A 247 3.64 1.39 33.70
CA THR A 247 4.48 2.42 34.31
C THR A 247 4.67 3.57 33.34
N PHE A 248 4.55 4.78 33.86
CA PHE A 248 4.66 6.04 33.10
C PHE A 248 5.72 6.95 33.75
N SER A 249 6.00 8.08 33.15
CA SER A 249 6.98 9.06 33.67
C SER A 249 6.59 9.55 35.08
N LYS A 250 5.30 9.62 35.40
CA LYS A 250 4.77 9.89 36.75
C LYS A 250 4.55 8.58 37.50
N ARG A 251 5.48 8.26 38.44
CA ARG A 251 5.50 6.97 39.13
C ARG A 251 4.30 6.72 40.02
N ASP A 252 3.66 7.78 40.53
CA ASP A 252 2.49 7.69 41.40
C ASP A 252 1.17 7.51 40.64
N PHE A 253 1.21 7.58 39.31
CA PHE A 253 0.03 7.36 38.50
C PHE A 253 -0.18 5.86 38.24
N VAL A 254 -1.40 5.40 38.56
CA VAL A 254 -1.87 4.04 38.27
C VAL A 254 -3.01 4.15 37.26
N MET A 255 -2.84 3.53 36.12
CA MET A 255 -3.86 3.51 35.06
C MET A 255 -4.90 2.45 35.36
N SER A 256 -6.17 2.76 35.12
CA SER A 256 -7.26 1.79 35.00
C SER A 256 -8.05 2.03 33.73
N CYS A 257 -8.78 1.03 33.27
CA CYS A 257 -9.68 1.14 32.14
C CYS A 257 -10.97 0.34 32.39
N SER A 258 -12.06 0.89 31.92
CA SER A 258 -13.35 0.19 31.81
C SER A 258 -13.38 -0.64 30.53
N VAL A 259 -14.00 -1.81 30.55
CA VAL A 259 -14.03 -2.76 29.45
C VAL A 259 -15.44 -3.27 29.20
N GLY A 260 -16.07 -2.87 28.11
CA GLY A 260 -17.27 -3.48 27.57
C GLY A 260 -16.93 -4.67 26.68
N VAL A 261 -17.75 -5.71 26.67
CA VAL A 261 -17.42 -6.97 25.98
C VAL A 261 -18.62 -7.51 25.20
N CYS A 262 -18.47 -7.67 23.91
CA CYS A 262 -19.42 -8.37 23.07
C CYS A 262 -18.78 -9.66 22.53
N PHE A 263 -19.43 -10.82 22.74
CA PHE A 263 -19.04 -12.10 22.13
C PHE A 263 -20.00 -12.47 21.02
N LEU A 264 -19.47 -12.70 19.82
CA LEU A 264 -20.21 -13.16 18.64
C LEU A 264 -19.90 -14.64 18.41
N PRO A 265 -20.81 -15.57 18.74
CA PRO A 265 -20.63 -16.98 18.44
C PRO A 265 -20.69 -17.26 16.94
N GLY A 266 -20.04 -18.31 16.50
CA GLY A 266 -20.20 -18.82 15.13
C GLY A 266 -21.64 -19.26 14.86
N GLY A 267 -22.06 -19.18 13.60
CA GLY A 267 -23.40 -19.57 13.16
C GLY A 267 -24.48 -18.50 13.31
N LEU A 268 -24.21 -17.38 13.95
CA LEU A 268 -25.11 -16.23 13.97
C LEU A 268 -24.92 -15.37 12.71
N GLY A 269 -26.07 -14.84 12.21
CA GLY A 269 -26.18 -14.10 10.96
C GLY A 269 -25.34 -12.81 10.88
N ASP A 270 -25.69 -11.96 9.93
CA ASP A 270 -24.93 -10.74 9.61
C ASP A 270 -24.98 -9.72 10.75
N TYR A 271 -23.87 -9.50 11.39
CA TYR A 271 -23.65 -8.41 12.36
C TYR A 271 -22.81 -7.33 11.69
N SER A 272 -23.09 -6.07 12.05
CA SER A 272 -22.24 -4.94 11.71
C SER A 272 -21.36 -4.53 12.90
N TYR A 273 -20.33 -3.75 12.60
CA TYR A 273 -19.46 -3.15 13.63
C TYR A 273 -20.26 -2.34 14.66
N GLU A 274 -21.25 -1.55 14.21
CA GLU A 274 -22.09 -0.73 15.05
C GLU A 274 -22.94 -1.55 16.03
N GLN A 275 -23.52 -2.64 15.55
CA GLN A 275 -24.30 -3.56 16.40
C GLN A 275 -23.43 -4.23 17.46
N LEU A 276 -22.16 -4.57 17.12
CA LEU A 276 -21.24 -5.12 18.12
C LEU A 276 -20.85 -4.09 19.18
N LEU A 277 -20.69 -2.81 18.80
CA LEU A 277 -20.44 -1.74 19.77
C LEU A 277 -21.64 -1.53 20.71
N GLU A 278 -22.86 -1.45 20.18
CA GLU A 278 -24.08 -1.31 20.99
C GLU A 278 -24.25 -2.45 22.00
N HIS A 279 -23.75 -3.65 21.70
CA HIS A 279 -23.79 -4.79 22.63
C HIS A 279 -22.63 -4.80 23.61
N ALA A 280 -21.56 -4.06 23.36
CA ALA A 280 -20.40 -3.97 24.23
C ALA A 280 -20.50 -2.79 25.22
N ASP A 281 -21.29 -1.75 24.89
CA ASP A 281 -21.55 -0.59 25.75
C ASP A 281 -22.52 -1.00 26.90
#